data_30d53bced5292b1fe73631795892bd8b
#
_entry.id   30d53bced5292b1fe73631795892bd8b
#
_cell.length_a   1.000
_cell.length_b   1.000
_cell.length_c   1.000
_cell.angle_alpha   90.00
_cell.angle_beta   90.00
_cell.angle_gamma   90.00
#
_symmetry.space_group_name_H-M   'P 1'
#
loop_
_entity.id
_entity.type
_entity.pdbx_description
1 polymer ?
#
loop_
_entity_poly.entity_id
_entity_poly.type
_entity_poly.pdbx_seq_one_letter_code
_entity_poly.pdbx_strand_id
1 'polypeptide(L)'
;MVQRVSTVAFEGIEARAVDVQVQVAPGLPAFNIVGLPDKAVSEAKERVRAALIASGLALPARRITINLAPADLPKEGSHYDLPIALGLMAAIGAMPPDAISGFTVLGELGLDGSIAPVAGVLPAAIGANARAQGLICPAACGPEAAWASPEIEIVAAQSLIQLANHFKGTQVLSRPQPKIRELDGVPLDLADIKGQESAKRALEVAAAGGHNLLMVGPPGAGKSMLAARLPTILPPLAPAELLEVSMIASVAGVIEGGALTNKRPFRSPHHSASMPALVGGGLRARPGEISLAHNGVLFLDEMPEFSAQVLDSLRQPLESGEVAIARANHRITYPARFMLVAAMNPCRCGRASDPGFACKRGPNLRCAAEYQSRLSGPLLDRIDLHIEVPAVTAADLILPPPSEGSREVAARVARARDIQAERYAARGLPHVRSNAQANGPLLEEVAQADGSGMALLRDAADSMHLSARGYHRVLRVARTLADLDAASKVGRVHLAEALSYRALTDEVRRAA
;
A
#
# COMPACT_ATOMS: atom_id res chain seq x y z
N MET A 1 -40.08 8.69 19.60
CA MET A 1 -39.01 9.59 19.08
C MET A 1 -37.97 8.73 18.38
N VAL A 2 -37.39 9.18 17.28
CA VAL A 2 -36.32 8.46 16.57
C VAL A 2 -34.99 9.05 17.00
N GLN A 3 -34.08 8.23 17.51
CA GLN A 3 -32.72 8.63 17.80
C GLN A 3 -31.83 8.41 16.59
N ARG A 4 -30.89 9.32 16.33
CA ARG A 4 -29.97 9.27 15.22
C ARG A 4 -28.52 9.27 15.68
N VAL A 5 -27.72 8.40 15.09
CA VAL A 5 -26.27 8.30 15.34
C VAL A 5 -25.55 8.24 13.99
N SER A 6 -24.60 9.13 13.79
CA SER A 6 -23.79 9.12 12.58
C SER A 6 -22.72 8.03 12.66
N THR A 7 -22.56 7.28 11.56
CA THR A 7 -21.48 6.32 11.36
C THR A 7 -21.03 6.38 9.89
N VAL A 8 -20.23 5.43 9.45
CA VAL A 8 -19.71 5.40 8.06
C VAL A 8 -19.85 4.01 7.44
N ALA A 9 -19.91 4.01 6.10
CA ALA A 9 -19.61 2.85 5.27
C ALA A 9 -18.38 3.19 4.41
N PHE A 10 -17.62 2.17 3.98
CA PHE A 10 -16.39 2.38 3.24
C PHE A 10 -16.56 2.07 1.76
N GLU A 11 -16.19 3.02 0.89
CA GLU A 11 -16.00 2.84 -0.55
C GLU A 11 -14.52 3.04 -0.88
N GLY A 12 -13.77 1.96 -0.96
CA GLY A 12 -12.31 2.04 -1.04
C GLY A 12 -11.72 2.61 0.25
N ILE A 13 -10.97 3.70 0.13
CA ILE A 13 -10.42 4.43 1.29
C ILE A 13 -11.32 5.58 1.77
N GLU A 14 -12.44 5.83 1.11
CA GLU A 14 -13.38 6.89 1.48
C GLU A 14 -14.41 6.42 2.50
N ALA A 15 -14.69 7.26 3.49
CA ALA A 15 -15.71 7.03 4.50
C ALA A 15 -16.99 7.81 4.15
N ARG A 16 -18.00 7.10 3.66
CA ARG A 16 -19.33 7.65 3.34
C ARG A 16 -20.21 7.68 4.57
N ALA A 17 -20.85 8.80 4.82
CA ALA A 17 -21.75 8.97 5.98
C ALA A 17 -22.94 8.02 5.93
N VAL A 18 -23.24 7.39 7.06
CA VAL A 18 -24.41 6.54 7.29
C VAL A 18 -25.12 7.02 8.54
N ASP A 19 -26.44 7.14 8.50
CA ASP A 19 -27.29 7.52 9.61
C ASP A 19 -27.98 6.28 10.20
N VAL A 20 -27.63 5.95 11.45
CA VAL A 20 -28.27 4.88 12.20
C VAL A 20 -29.47 5.46 12.95
N GLN A 21 -30.67 5.13 12.50
CA GLN A 21 -31.93 5.61 13.05
C GLN A 21 -32.53 4.52 13.93
N VAL A 22 -32.68 4.81 15.21
CA VAL A 22 -33.19 3.87 16.21
C VAL A 22 -34.58 4.31 16.68
N GLN A 23 -35.55 3.44 16.57
CA GLN A 23 -36.92 3.63 17.05
C GLN A 23 -37.31 2.53 18.02
N VAL A 24 -37.79 2.93 19.20
CA VAL A 24 -38.42 2.05 20.20
C VAL A 24 -39.91 2.39 20.26
N ALA A 25 -40.78 1.46 19.81
CA ALA A 25 -42.20 1.66 19.72
C ALA A 25 -42.98 0.61 20.55
N PRO A 26 -44.22 0.88 21.00
CA PRO A 26 -45.09 -0.12 21.57
C PRO A 26 -45.35 -1.26 20.57
N GLY A 27 -45.47 -2.51 21.08
CA GLY A 27 -45.78 -3.68 20.29
C GLY A 27 -45.09 -4.92 20.80
N LEU A 28 -45.28 -6.05 20.12
CA LEU A 28 -44.60 -7.30 20.43
C LEU A 28 -43.07 -7.12 20.36
N PRO A 29 -42.33 -7.66 21.35
CA PRO A 29 -40.88 -7.56 21.38
C PRO A 29 -40.26 -8.09 20.08
N ALA A 30 -39.54 -7.22 19.38
CA ALA A 30 -38.85 -7.56 18.14
C ALA A 30 -37.61 -6.66 18.00
N PHE A 31 -36.55 -7.16 17.37
CA PHE A 31 -35.35 -6.40 17.04
C PHE A 31 -35.05 -6.57 15.55
N ASN A 32 -35.31 -5.54 14.77
CA ASN A 32 -35.20 -5.54 13.30
C ASN A 32 -34.14 -4.52 12.86
N ILE A 33 -33.26 -4.93 11.93
CA ILE A 33 -32.30 -4.05 11.26
C ILE A 33 -32.65 -4.03 9.75
N VAL A 34 -32.80 -2.86 9.18
CA VAL A 34 -33.10 -2.62 7.76
C VAL A 34 -32.11 -1.66 7.13
N GLY A 35 -31.99 -1.61 5.80
CA GLY A 35 -31.09 -0.72 5.06
C GLY A 35 -29.88 -1.44 4.45
N LEU A 36 -30.10 -2.61 3.82
CA LEU A 36 -29.10 -3.47 3.18
C LEU A 36 -27.93 -3.91 4.11
N PRO A 37 -28.22 -4.46 5.30
CA PRO A 37 -27.18 -4.99 6.18
C PRO A 37 -26.58 -6.27 5.60
N ASP A 38 -25.25 -6.44 5.70
CA ASP A 38 -24.58 -7.72 5.48
C ASP A 38 -24.90 -8.70 6.64
N LYS A 39 -24.34 -9.91 6.56
CA LYS A 39 -24.51 -10.91 7.62
C LYS A 39 -23.96 -10.44 8.96
N ALA A 40 -22.80 -9.78 8.97
CA ALA A 40 -22.15 -9.29 10.19
C ALA A 40 -22.98 -8.20 10.88
N VAL A 41 -23.56 -7.27 10.10
CA VAL A 41 -24.48 -6.24 10.61
C VAL A 41 -25.80 -6.86 11.07
N SER A 42 -26.30 -7.88 10.39
CA SER A 42 -27.51 -8.59 10.83
C SER A 42 -27.32 -9.32 12.16
N GLU A 43 -26.11 -9.82 12.44
CA GLU A 43 -25.73 -10.46 13.71
C GLU A 43 -25.47 -9.45 14.84
N ALA A 44 -25.32 -8.16 14.54
CA ALA A 44 -25.10 -7.10 15.54
C ALA A 44 -26.18 -7.07 16.62
N LYS A 45 -27.43 -7.45 16.30
CA LYS A 45 -28.54 -7.52 17.24
C LYS A 45 -28.23 -8.36 18.50
N GLU A 46 -27.57 -9.50 18.32
CA GLU A 46 -27.24 -10.42 19.44
C GLU A 46 -26.06 -9.85 20.26
N ARG A 47 -25.01 -9.31 19.58
CA ARG A 47 -23.86 -8.70 20.28
C ARG A 47 -24.29 -7.46 21.06
N VAL A 48 -25.07 -6.55 20.44
CA VAL A 48 -25.58 -5.35 21.09
C VAL A 48 -26.46 -5.69 22.28
N ARG A 49 -27.36 -6.68 22.12
CA ARG A 49 -28.22 -7.15 23.21
C ARG A 49 -27.42 -7.65 24.41
N ALA A 50 -26.45 -8.54 24.16
CA ALA A 50 -25.62 -9.11 25.22
C ALA A 50 -24.77 -8.02 25.90
N ALA A 51 -24.14 -7.15 25.12
CA ALA A 51 -23.30 -6.05 25.61
C ALA A 51 -24.09 -5.07 26.52
N LEU A 52 -25.32 -4.72 26.13
CA LEU A 52 -26.17 -3.83 26.94
C LEU A 52 -26.56 -4.50 28.26
N ILE A 53 -26.96 -5.78 28.24
CA ILE A 53 -27.29 -6.54 29.44
C ILE A 53 -26.08 -6.65 30.37
N ALA A 54 -24.90 -6.98 29.83
CA ALA A 54 -23.63 -7.06 30.57
C ALA A 54 -23.23 -5.70 31.18
N SER A 55 -23.65 -4.61 30.54
CA SER A 55 -23.43 -3.23 31.02
C SER A 55 -24.50 -2.76 32.04
N GLY A 56 -25.38 -3.65 32.53
CA GLY A 56 -26.42 -3.35 33.47
C GLY A 56 -27.65 -2.63 32.91
N LEU A 57 -27.79 -2.63 31.57
CA LEU A 57 -28.90 -2.00 30.85
C LEU A 57 -29.88 -3.07 30.35
N ALA A 58 -31.14 -3.00 30.79
CA ALA A 58 -32.19 -3.88 30.31
C ALA A 58 -32.78 -3.34 29.01
N LEU A 59 -32.84 -4.19 27.99
CA LEU A 59 -33.58 -3.86 26.77
C LEU A 59 -35.09 -3.83 27.06
N PRO A 60 -35.81 -2.81 26.56
CA PRO A 60 -37.26 -2.75 26.77
C PRO A 60 -37.94 -3.89 26.00
N ALA A 61 -38.97 -4.51 26.62
CA ALA A 61 -39.85 -5.48 25.98
C ALA A 61 -40.80 -4.78 24.98
N ARG A 62 -40.24 -4.14 23.97
CA ARG A 62 -40.93 -3.33 22.96
C ARG A 62 -40.36 -3.69 21.55
N ARG A 63 -40.99 -3.15 20.54
CA ARG A 63 -40.53 -3.28 19.15
C ARG A 63 -39.38 -2.29 18.92
N ILE A 64 -38.19 -2.83 18.64
CA ILE A 64 -36.99 -2.06 18.25
C ILE A 64 -36.81 -2.18 16.73
N THR A 65 -36.72 -1.05 16.06
CA THR A 65 -36.42 -0.97 14.62
C THR A 65 -35.23 -0.06 14.42
N ILE A 66 -34.24 -0.58 13.71
CA ILE A 66 -33.00 0.15 13.34
C ILE A 66 -32.98 0.26 11.83
N ASN A 67 -32.89 1.49 11.34
CA ASN A 67 -32.75 1.77 9.91
C ASN A 67 -31.36 2.38 9.64
N LEU A 68 -30.63 1.79 8.69
CA LEU A 68 -29.31 2.26 8.24
C LEU A 68 -29.48 3.02 6.91
N ALA A 69 -29.48 4.34 6.97
CA ALA A 69 -29.68 5.20 5.82
C ALA A 69 -28.35 5.76 5.26
N PRO A 70 -28.17 5.92 3.95
CA PRO A 70 -29.11 5.65 2.86
C PRO A 70 -29.23 4.15 2.51
N ALA A 71 -30.33 3.72 1.91
CA ALA A 71 -30.61 2.31 1.63
C ALA A 71 -29.84 1.74 0.44
N ASP A 72 -29.32 2.57 -0.45
CA ASP A 72 -28.57 2.21 -1.67
C ASP A 72 -27.10 1.88 -1.40
N LEU A 73 -26.56 2.27 -0.25
CA LEU A 73 -25.18 2.01 0.15
C LEU A 73 -25.09 0.69 0.94
N PRO A 74 -24.27 -0.29 0.53
CA PRO A 74 -24.06 -1.53 1.31
C PRO A 74 -23.43 -1.24 2.67
N LYS A 75 -23.94 -1.88 3.73
CA LYS A 75 -23.41 -1.80 5.08
C LYS A 75 -22.74 -3.13 5.42
N GLU A 76 -21.42 -3.10 5.51
CA GLU A 76 -20.58 -4.27 5.71
C GLU A 76 -19.69 -4.11 6.95
N GLY A 77 -19.58 -5.16 7.74
CA GLY A 77 -18.69 -5.21 8.90
C GLY A 77 -19.35 -5.02 10.25
N SER A 78 -18.58 -5.26 11.30
CA SER A 78 -19.04 -5.26 12.69
C SER A 78 -19.00 -3.89 13.39
N HIS A 79 -18.42 -2.88 12.74
CA HIS A 79 -18.26 -1.54 13.34
C HIS A 79 -19.59 -0.80 13.57
N TYR A 80 -20.72 -1.32 13.08
CA TYR A 80 -22.06 -0.81 13.33
C TYR A 80 -22.60 -1.16 14.72
N ASP A 81 -21.97 -2.09 15.46
CA ASP A 81 -22.46 -2.50 16.78
C ASP A 81 -22.54 -1.33 17.76
N LEU A 82 -21.44 -0.55 17.83
CA LEU A 82 -21.37 0.57 18.76
C LEU A 82 -22.36 1.70 18.44
N PRO A 83 -22.50 2.19 17.19
CA PRO A 83 -23.51 3.21 16.88
C PRO A 83 -24.94 2.71 17.13
N ILE A 84 -25.24 1.43 16.89
CA ILE A 84 -26.54 0.84 17.21
C ILE A 84 -26.77 0.83 18.72
N ALA A 85 -25.76 0.41 19.52
CA ALA A 85 -25.86 0.39 20.96
C ALA A 85 -26.07 1.78 21.57
N LEU A 86 -25.27 2.78 21.12
CA LEU A 86 -25.42 4.16 21.60
C LEU A 86 -26.77 4.77 21.23
N GLY A 87 -27.28 4.50 20.04
CA GLY A 87 -28.62 4.90 19.63
C GLY A 87 -29.72 4.29 20.50
N LEU A 88 -29.57 3.02 20.90
CA LEU A 88 -30.47 2.36 21.85
C LEU A 88 -30.34 2.94 23.25
N MET A 89 -29.13 3.18 23.77
CA MET A 89 -28.89 3.80 25.05
C MET A 89 -29.54 5.19 25.14
N ALA A 90 -29.45 6.00 24.10
CA ALA A 90 -30.13 7.28 23.99
C ALA A 90 -31.68 7.12 23.97
N ALA A 91 -32.18 6.13 23.21
CA ALA A 91 -33.61 5.87 23.06
C ALA A 91 -34.28 5.39 24.38
N ILE A 92 -33.53 4.69 25.24
CA ILE A 92 -34.03 4.23 26.56
C ILE A 92 -33.69 5.20 27.69
N GLY A 93 -33.05 6.33 27.41
CA GLY A 93 -32.68 7.35 28.42
C GLY A 93 -31.48 6.98 29.28
N ALA A 94 -30.66 6.02 28.90
CA ALA A 94 -29.43 5.62 29.61
C ALA A 94 -28.32 6.66 29.47
N MET A 95 -28.38 7.50 28.42
CA MET A 95 -27.49 8.64 28.18
C MET A 95 -28.29 9.82 27.58
N PRO A 96 -27.77 11.07 27.68
CA PRO A 96 -28.42 12.22 27.05
C PRO A 96 -28.51 12.04 25.50
N PRO A 97 -29.67 12.26 24.87
CA PRO A 97 -29.84 12.09 23.42
C PRO A 97 -28.91 12.98 22.61
N ASP A 98 -28.60 14.18 23.08
CA ASP A 98 -27.78 15.17 22.38
C ASP A 98 -26.29 14.92 22.53
N ALA A 99 -25.88 14.06 23.46
CA ALA A 99 -24.47 13.80 23.79
C ALA A 99 -23.67 13.21 22.62
N ILE A 100 -24.34 12.50 21.70
CA ILE A 100 -23.73 11.81 20.56
C ILE A 100 -24.02 12.47 19.21
N SER A 101 -24.85 13.53 19.19
CA SER A 101 -25.31 14.15 17.93
C SER A 101 -24.19 14.77 17.10
N GLY A 102 -23.10 15.20 17.75
CA GLY A 102 -21.93 15.79 17.13
C GLY A 102 -20.82 14.80 16.76
N PHE A 103 -21.06 13.48 16.86
CA PHE A 103 -20.02 12.48 16.67
C PHE A 103 -20.35 11.49 15.55
N THR A 104 -19.31 11.11 14.81
CA THR A 104 -19.31 9.86 14.03
C THR A 104 -18.86 8.73 14.94
N VAL A 105 -19.56 7.60 14.91
CA VAL A 105 -19.36 6.49 15.85
C VAL A 105 -19.02 5.21 15.10
N LEU A 106 -17.99 4.49 15.52
CA LEU A 106 -17.67 3.15 15.02
C LEU A 106 -16.99 2.29 16.08
N GLY A 107 -17.32 0.99 16.10
CA GLY A 107 -16.76 0.02 17.04
C GLY A 107 -17.53 -1.28 17.03
N GLU A 108 -16.85 -2.39 17.28
CA GLU A 108 -17.44 -3.70 17.46
C GLU A 108 -17.63 -3.96 18.96
N LEU A 109 -18.70 -4.66 19.35
CA LEU A 109 -18.98 -4.97 20.74
C LEU A 109 -18.67 -6.42 21.08
N GLY A 110 -17.93 -6.61 22.16
CA GLY A 110 -17.87 -7.87 22.88
C GLY A 110 -19.18 -8.13 23.65
N LEU A 111 -19.46 -9.40 23.93
CA LEU A 111 -20.67 -9.81 24.67
C LEU A 111 -20.66 -9.28 26.12
N ASP A 112 -19.50 -8.94 26.65
CA ASP A 112 -19.27 -8.36 27.97
C ASP A 112 -19.40 -6.83 28.03
N GLY A 113 -19.71 -6.18 26.89
CA GLY A 113 -19.80 -4.73 26.78
C GLY A 113 -18.47 -4.03 26.49
N SER A 114 -17.40 -4.78 26.23
CA SER A 114 -16.13 -4.25 25.74
C SER A 114 -16.27 -3.74 24.30
N ILE A 115 -15.40 -2.77 23.92
CA ILE A 115 -15.35 -2.20 22.58
C ILE A 115 -14.08 -2.67 21.90
N ALA A 116 -14.23 -3.58 20.93
CA ALA A 116 -13.15 -4.18 20.17
C ALA A 116 -12.67 -3.30 19.01
N PRO A 117 -11.38 -3.39 18.63
CA PRO A 117 -10.82 -2.66 17.48
C PRO A 117 -11.55 -2.98 16.17
N VAL A 118 -11.65 -1.98 15.30
CA VAL A 118 -12.26 -2.09 13.98
C VAL A 118 -11.36 -1.49 12.90
N ALA A 119 -11.53 -1.94 11.67
CA ALA A 119 -10.83 -1.39 10.51
C ALA A 119 -11.45 -0.06 10.06
N GLY A 120 -10.66 0.81 9.42
CA GLY A 120 -11.13 2.02 8.78
C GLY A 120 -11.28 3.23 9.71
N VAL A 121 -10.68 3.21 10.90
CA VAL A 121 -10.83 4.31 11.86
C VAL A 121 -10.20 5.61 11.38
N LEU A 122 -9.04 5.56 10.72
CA LEU A 122 -8.40 6.77 10.19
C LEU A 122 -9.24 7.45 9.09
N PRO A 123 -9.68 6.78 8.01
CA PRO A 123 -10.58 7.42 7.04
C PRO A 123 -11.92 7.87 7.65
N ALA A 124 -12.46 7.16 8.66
CA ALA A 124 -13.63 7.60 9.38
C ALA A 124 -13.38 8.91 10.15
N ALA A 125 -12.23 9.03 10.82
CA ALA A 125 -11.83 10.25 11.54
C ALA A 125 -11.64 11.43 10.58
N ILE A 126 -10.97 11.23 9.43
CA ILE A 126 -10.81 12.26 8.39
C ILE A 126 -12.19 12.70 7.88
N GLY A 127 -13.08 11.75 7.59
CA GLY A 127 -14.44 12.02 7.14
C GLY A 127 -15.29 12.74 8.19
N ALA A 128 -15.15 12.40 9.49
CA ALA A 128 -15.81 13.08 10.61
C ALA A 128 -15.34 14.54 10.71
N ASN A 129 -14.02 14.76 10.69
CA ASN A 129 -13.42 16.09 10.74
C ASN A 129 -13.90 16.98 9.58
N ALA A 130 -13.98 16.43 8.36
CA ALA A 130 -14.51 17.16 7.20
C ALA A 130 -15.98 17.57 7.33
N ARG A 131 -16.76 16.88 8.18
CA ARG A 131 -18.16 17.22 8.52
C ARG A 131 -18.28 18.04 9.81
N ALA A 132 -17.18 18.52 10.36
CA ALA A 132 -17.13 19.22 11.66
C ALA A 132 -17.74 18.37 12.82
N GLN A 133 -17.54 17.06 12.76
CA GLN A 133 -17.95 16.09 13.79
C GLN A 133 -16.75 15.56 14.55
N GLY A 134 -16.95 15.21 15.82
CA GLY A 134 -16.03 14.40 16.59
C GLY A 134 -16.08 12.91 16.18
N LEU A 135 -15.26 12.10 16.81
CA LEU A 135 -15.21 10.66 16.62
C LEU A 135 -15.33 9.90 17.94
N ILE A 136 -16.19 8.88 17.97
CA ILE A 136 -16.22 7.87 19.03
C ILE A 136 -15.69 6.57 18.44
N CYS A 137 -14.62 6.02 19.03
CA CYS A 137 -13.96 4.83 18.52
C CYS A 137 -13.42 3.92 19.64
N PRO A 138 -13.01 2.68 19.33
CA PRO A 138 -12.34 1.82 20.31
C PRO A 138 -11.04 2.45 20.82
N ALA A 139 -10.73 2.26 22.11
CA ALA A 139 -9.53 2.81 22.75
C ALA A 139 -8.23 2.43 22.03
N ALA A 140 -8.14 1.19 21.54
CA ALA A 140 -6.97 0.70 20.80
C ALA A 140 -6.74 1.42 19.46
N CYS A 141 -7.80 2.00 18.86
CA CYS A 141 -7.75 2.75 17.60
C CYS A 141 -7.62 4.27 17.81
N GLY A 142 -7.69 4.74 19.05
CA GLY A 142 -7.59 6.17 19.36
C GLY A 142 -6.33 6.85 18.80
N PRO A 143 -5.12 6.29 18.98
CA PRO A 143 -3.91 6.87 18.42
C PRO A 143 -3.93 6.98 16.88
N GLU A 144 -4.55 6.03 16.19
CA GLU A 144 -4.77 6.06 14.73
C GLU A 144 -5.70 7.23 14.34
N ALA A 145 -6.84 7.37 15.04
CA ALA A 145 -7.78 8.45 14.79
C ALA A 145 -7.17 9.84 14.99
N ALA A 146 -6.26 9.98 15.96
CA ALA A 146 -5.62 11.24 16.31
C ALA A 146 -4.77 11.87 15.19
N TRP A 147 -4.41 11.09 14.16
CA TRP A 147 -3.70 11.57 12.98
C TRP A 147 -4.58 12.35 12.00
N ALA A 148 -5.91 12.25 12.12
CA ALA A 148 -6.83 12.95 11.21
C ALA A 148 -6.73 14.48 11.32
N SER A 149 -6.69 15.01 12.56
CA SER A 149 -6.53 16.45 12.82
C SER A 149 -6.19 16.66 14.30
N PRO A 150 -5.39 17.67 14.67
CA PRO A 150 -5.19 18.05 16.06
C PRO A 150 -6.47 18.60 16.72
N GLU A 151 -7.42 19.10 15.95
CA GLU A 151 -8.63 19.79 16.44
C GLU A 151 -9.84 18.88 16.64
N ILE A 152 -9.87 17.71 15.98
CA ILE A 152 -11.00 16.78 16.10
C ILE A 152 -11.15 16.28 17.54
N GLU A 153 -12.36 16.32 18.08
CA GLU A 153 -12.68 15.68 19.33
C GLU A 153 -12.74 14.16 19.16
N ILE A 154 -11.96 13.42 19.96
CA ILE A 154 -11.89 11.95 19.87
C ILE A 154 -12.17 11.36 21.24
N VAL A 155 -13.25 10.59 21.33
CA VAL A 155 -13.61 9.81 22.53
C VAL A 155 -13.27 8.34 22.25
N ALA A 156 -12.14 7.89 22.80
CA ALA A 156 -11.64 6.54 22.62
C ALA A 156 -11.90 5.71 23.88
N ALA A 157 -12.80 4.73 23.81
CA ALA A 157 -13.28 3.99 24.97
C ALA A 157 -13.04 2.48 24.87
N GLN A 158 -12.89 1.84 26.04
CA GLN A 158 -12.71 0.39 26.16
C GLN A 158 -14.04 -0.36 26.34
N SER A 159 -15.10 0.32 26.83
CA SER A 159 -16.39 -0.30 27.11
C SER A 159 -17.55 0.68 27.03
N LEU A 160 -18.78 0.16 26.90
CA LEU A 160 -20.01 0.95 26.94
C LEU A 160 -20.18 1.71 28.23
N ILE A 161 -19.79 1.10 29.39
CA ILE A 161 -19.86 1.75 30.69
C ILE A 161 -18.96 2.98 30.75
N GLN A 162 -17.76 2.89 30.19
CA GLN A 162 -16.81 3.98 30.14
C GLN A 162 -17.35 5.16 29.31
N LEU A 163 -18.01 4.88 28.17
CA LEU A 163 -18.70 5.91 27.38
C LEU A 163 -19.85 6.55 28.13
N ALA A 164 -20.70 5.74 28.79
CA ALA A 164 -21.80 6.26 29.56
C ALA A 164 -21.31 7.17 30.69
N ASN A 165 -20.22 6.81 31.36
CA ASN A 165 -19.60 7.61 32.41
C ASN A 165 -19.00 8.93 31.88
N HIS A 166 -18.37 8.87 30.69
CA HIS A 166 -17.83 10.04 30.04
C HIS A 166 -18.93 11.08 29.74
N PHE A 167 -20.01 10.67 29.08
CA PHE A 167 -21.11 11.57 28.71
C PHE A 167 -22.00 12.01 29.93
N LYS A 168 -21.91 11.30 31.06
CA LYS A 168 -22.48 11.75 32.33
C LYS A 168 -21.55 12.68 33.13
N GLY A 169 -20.33 12.89 32.66
CA GLY A 169 -19.33 13.72 33.35
C GLY A 169 -18.71 13.10 34.59
N THR A 170 -18.99 11.81 34.87
CA THR A 170 -18.42 11.10 36.03
C THR A 170 -16.99 10.60 35.80
N GLN A 171 -16.64 10.34 34.55
CA GLN A 171 -15.29 9.94 34.14
C GLN A 171 -14.98 10.50 32.73
N VAL A 172 -14.23 11.59 32.65
CA VAL A 172 -13.87 12.19 31.38
C VAL A 172 -12.68 11.47 30.77
N LEU A 173 -12.80 10.99 29.50
CA LEU A 173 -11.75 10.37 28.77
C LEU A 173 -10.84 11.44 28.15
N SER A 174 -9.54 11.26 28.29
CA SER A 174 -8.56 12.12 27.66
C SER A 174 -8.45 11.84 26.15
N ARG A 175 -8.19 12.89 25.37
CA ARG A 175 -7.93 12.75 23.93
C ARG A 175 -6.71 11.87 23.69
N PRO A 176 -6.79 10.84 22.82
CA PRO A 176 -5.64 10.02 22.47
C PRO A 176 -4.59 10.85 21.72
N GLN A 177 -3.32 10.48 21.88
CA GLN A 177 -2.20 11.09 21.18
C GLN A 177 -1.83 10.24 19.95
N PRO A 178 -1.44 10.87 18.83
CA PRO A 178 -0.96 10.14 17.66
C PRO A 178 0.33 9.39 18.02
N LYS A 179 0.49 8.18 17.52
CA LYS A 179 1.67 7.35 17.76
C LYS A 179 2.32 6.95 16.45
N ILE A 180 3.66 7.02 16.41
CA ILE A 180 4.48 6.40 15.36
C ILE A 180 5.05 5.12 15.93
N ARG A 181 4.96 4.04 15.16
CA ARG A 181 5.57 2.76 15.50
C ARG A 181 7.07 2.85 15.31
N GLU A 182 7.81 2.69 16.37
CA GLU A 182 9.24 2.38 16.32
C GLU A 182 9.37 0.90 15.92
N LEU A 183 10.21 0.62 14.93
CA LEU A 183 10.44 -0.77 14.52
C LEU A 183 11.55 -1.35 15.38
N ASP A 184 11.22 -2.39 16.12
CA ASP A 184 12.18 -3.17 16.89
C ASP A 184 13.10 -3.96 15.93
N GLY A 185 14.38 -4.02 16.26
CA GLY A 185 15.38 -4.83 15.55
C GLY A 185 16.52 -4.02 14.90
N VAL A 186 17.60 -4.74 14.58
CA VAL A 186 18.73 -4.17 13.84
C VAL A 186 18.27 -3.90 12.41
N PRO A 187 18.34 -2.65 11.93
CA PRO A 187 17.95 -2.35 10.55
C PRO A 187 18.87 -3.10 9.58
N LEU A 188 18.28 -3.68 8.52
CA LEU A 188 19.05 -4.25 7.43
C LEU A 188 19.93 -3.17 6.78
N ASP A 189 21.16 -3.51 6.43
CA ASP A 189 22.10 -2.59 5.80
C ASP A 189 22.67 -3.17 4.50
N LEU A 190 22.92 -2.31 3.49
CA LEU A 190 23.61 -2.70 2.27
C LEU A 190 25.05 -3.15 2.53
N ALA A 191 25.67 -2.68 3.61
CA ALA A 191 27.00 -3.13 4.05
C ALA A 191 27.05 -4.61 4.43
N ASP A 192 25.92 -5.25 4.75
CA ASP A 192 25.87 -6.69 5.03
C ASP A 192 26.10 -7.52 3.75
N ILE A 193 25.95 -6.92 2.57
CA ILE A 193 26.11 -7.60 1.29
C ILE A 193 27.53 -7.36 0.76
N LYS A 194 28.32 -8.42 0.73
CA LYS A 194 29.66 -8.38 0.17
C LYS A 194 29.62 -8.57 -1.35
N GLY A 195 30.41 -7.80 -2.08
CA GLY A 195 30.37 -7.79 -3.53
C GLY A 195 29.05 -7.24 -4.09
N GLN A 196 28.65 -7.71 -5.28
CA GLN A 196 27.38 -7.35 -5.96
C GLN A 196 27.26 -5.83 -6.25
N GLU A 197 28.37 -5.15 -6.58
CA GLU A 197 28.39 -3.69 -6.72
C GLU A 197 27.47 -3.19 -7.83
N SER A 198 27.35 -3.91 -8.96
CA SER A 198 26.42 -3.58 -10.04
C SER A 198 24.95 -3.67 -9.60
N ALA A 199 24.62 -4.66 -8.78
CA ALA A 199 23.26 -4.81 -8.25
C ALA A 199 22.94 -3.74 -7.20
N LYS A 200 23.88 -3.38 -6.32
CA LYS A 200 23.73 -2.26 -5.38
C LYS A 200 23.54 -0.93 -6.11
N ARG A 201 24.33 -0.70 -7.19
CA ARG A 201 24.17 0.50 -8.02
C ARG A 201 22.79 0.54 -8.68
N ALA A 202 22.30 -0.57 -9.21
CA ALA A 202 20.96 -0.64 -9.78
C ALA A 202 19.85 -0.39 -8.72
N LEU A 203 20.02 -0.86 -7.49
CA LEU A 203 19.11 -0.53 -6.38
C LEU A 203 19.12 0.97 -6.07
N GLU A 204 20.30 1.60 -6.04
CA GLU A 204 20.43 3.05 -5.85
C GLU A 204 19.69 3.82 -6.95
N VAL A 205 19.89 3.45 -8.22
CA VAL A 205 19.21 4.08 -9.37
C VAL A 205 17.70 3.85 -9.30
N ALA A 206 17.25 2.62 -8.96
CA ALA A 206 15.86 2.30 -8.78
C ALA A 206 15.22 3.14 -7.68
N ALA A 207 15.89 3.25 -6.52
CA ALA A 207 15.45 4.06 -5.40
C ALA A 207 15.39 5.56 -5.76
N ALA A 208 16.42 6.07 -6.42
CA ALA A 208 16.51 7.47 -6.79
C ALA A 208 15.44 7.90 -7.80
N GLY A 209 15.12 7.07 -8.79
CA GLY A 209 14.13 7.40 -9.83
C GLY A 209 12.72 6.87 -9.58
N GLY A 210 12.54 5.94 -8.65
CA GLY A 210 11.28 5.20 -8.48
C GLY A 210 11.07 4.15 -9.56
N HIS A 211 12.16 3.58 -10.11
CA HIS A 211 12.12 2.68 -11.24
C HIS A 211 11.80 1.24 -10.85
N ASN A 212 11.09 0.55 -11.73
CA ASN A 212 10.86 -0.89 -11.62
C ASN A 212 12.14 -1.66 -11.98
N LEU A 213 12.45 -2.71 -11.22
CA LEU A 213 13.71 -3.47 -11.33
C LEU A 213 13.43 -4.98 -11.47
N LEU A 214 14.10 -5.62 -12.44
CA LEU A 214 14.17 -7.07 -12.58
C LEU A 214 15.60 -7.56 -12.33
N MET A 215 15.75 -8.46 -11.39
CA MET A 215 17.01 -9.15 -11.07
C MET A 215 16.98 -10.58 -11.62
N VAL A 216 17.92 -10.93 -12.46
CA VAL A 216 18.08 -12.28 -13.02
C VAL A 216 19.39 -12.87 -12.49
N GLY A 217 19.34 -14.05 -11.93
CA GLY A 217 20.57 -14.71 -11.40
C GLY A 217 20.29 -16.06 -10.77
N PRO A 218 21.33 -16.88 -10.55
CA PRO A 218 21.18 -18.22 -10.00
C PRO A 218 20.60 -18.20 -8.57
N PRO A 219 20.08 -19.35 -8.10
CA PRO A 219 19.71 -19.49 -6.70
C PRO A 219 20.89 -19.18 -5.77
N GLY A 220 20.63 -18.51 -4.66
CA GLY A 220 21.68 -18.12 -3.71
C GLY A 220 22.52 -16.89 -4.09
N ALA A 221 22.25 -16.22 -5.22
CA ALA A 221 22.95 -14.99 -5.62
C ALA A 221 22.63 -13.75 -4.74
N GLY A 222 21.72 -13.86 -3.76
CA GLY A 222 21.40 -12.76 -2.85
C GLY A 222 20.29 -11.82 -3.32
N LYS A 223 19.56 -12.16 -4.38
CA LYS A 223 18.49 -11.31 -4.96
C LYS A 223 17.46 -10.83 -3.93
N SER A 224 16.92 -11.74 -3.12
CA SER A 224 15.93 -11.43 -2.08
C SER A 224 16.55 -10.59 -0.95
N MET A 225 17.84 -10.81 -0.62
CA MET A 225 18.58 -9.99 0.33
C MET A 225 18.75 -8.55 -0.16
N LEU A 226 19.08 -8.38 -1.44
CA LEU A 226 19.18 -7.07 -2.09
C LEU A 226 17.82 -6.35 -2.07
N ALA A 227 16.75 -7.02 -2.47
CA ALA A 227 15.40 -6.45 -2.48
C ALA A 227 14.94 -6.00 -1.08
N ALA A 228 15.19 -6.80 -0.05
CA ALA A 228 14.82 -6.49 1.33
C ALA A 228 15.54 -5.25 1.89
N ARG A 229 16.65 -4.84 1.30
CA ARG A 229 17.40 -3.63 1.70
C ARG A 229 16.98 -2.37 0.94
N LEU A 230 16.20 -2.49 -0.11
CA LEU A 230 15.70 -1.33 -0.85
C LEU A 230 14.95 -0.30 0.04
N PRO A 231 14.07 -0.71 0.98
CA PRO A 231 13.42 0.23 1.89
C PRO A 231 14.38 1.06 2.75
N THR A 232 15.60 0.56 3.01
CA THR A 232 16.58 1.27 3.86
C THR A 232 17.26 2.42 3.16
N ILE A 233 17.19 2.48 1.84
CA ILE A 233 17.75 3.56 1.01
C ILE A 233 16.67 4.47 0.39
N LEU A 234 15.39 4.14 0.57
CA LEU A 234 14.29 5.00 0.15
C LEU A 234 14.08 6.15 1.15
N PRO A 235 13.75 7.37 0.69
CA PRO A 235 13.38 8.44 1.59
C PRO A 235 12.12 8.09 2.38
N PRO A 236 11.98 8.59 3.62
CA PRO A 236 10.78 8.37 4.42
C PRO A 236 9.53 8.88 3.69
N LEU A 237 8.35 8.41 4.12
CA LEU A 237 7.08 8.90 3.59
C LEU A 237 6.91 10.39 3.91
N ALA A 238 6.57 11.19 2.92
CA ALA A 238 6.11 12.56 3.14
C ALA A 238 4.75 12.54 3.88
N PRO A 239 4.35 13.62 4.58
CA PRO A 239 3.10 13.62 5.36
C PRO A 239 1.85 13.19 4.58
N ALA A 240 1.71 13.63 3.34
CA ALA A 240 0.60 13.22 2.48
C ALA A 240 0.67 11.72 2.10
N GLU A 241 1.87 11.22 1.78
CA GLU A 241 2.08 9.80 1.48
C GLU A 241 1.82 8.92 2.71
N LEU A 242 2.22 9.40 3.91
CA LEU A 242 1.96 8.72 5.18
C LEU A 242 0.46 8.52 5.40
N LEU A 243 -0.35 9.56 5.16
CA LEU A 243 -1.80 9.46 5.29
C LEU A 243 -2.39 8.49 4.26
N GLU A 244 -2.00 8.57 2.97
CA GLU A 244 -2.49 7.66 1.93
C GLU A 244 -2.19 6.19 2.27
N VAL A 245 -0.96 5.88 2.65
CA VAL A 245 -0.54 4.52 3.05
C VAL A 245 -1.30 4.05 4.28
N SER A 246 -1.45 4.94 5.28
CA SER A 246 -2.14 4.62 6.52
C SER A 246 -3.65 4.43 6.33
N MET A 247 -4.29 5.18 5.43
CA MET A 247 -5.71 4.98 5.09
C MET A 247 -5.94 3.59 4.48
N ILE A 248 -5.07 3.16 3.56
CA ILE A 248 -5.14 1.82 2.97
C ILE A 248 -4.93 0.76 4.06
N ALA A 249 -3.92 0.92 4.92
CA ALA A 249 -3.62 0.00 6.02
C ALA A 249 -4.76 -0.07 7.04
N SER A 250 -5.41 1.07 7.33
CA SER A 250 -6.57 1.17 8.21
C SER A 250 -7.76 0.37 7.67
N VAL A 251 -8.14 0.58 6.41
CA VAL A 251 -9.25 -0.17 5.76
C VAL A 251 -8.93 -1.66 5.64
N ALA A 252 -7.66 -2.01 5.42
CA ALA A 252 -7.22 -3.41 5.42
C ALA A 252 -7.27 -4.04 6.83
N GLY A 253 -7.27 -3.25 7.90
CA GLY A 253 -7.23 -3.71 9.28
C GLY A 253 -5.86 -4.23 9.71
N VAL A 254 -4.77 -3.69 9.14
CA VAL A 254 -3.38 -4.12 9.42
C VAL A 254 -2.60 -3.13 10.29
N ILE A 255 -3.24 -2.07 10.80
CA ILE A 255 -2.62 -1.15 11.76
C ILE A 255 -2.61 -1.80 13.14
N GLU A 256 -1.43 -2.04 13.69
CA GLU A 256 -1.26 -2.65 15.01
C GLU A 256 -1.18 -1.56 16.11
N GLY A 257 -1.98 -1.71 17.16
CA GLY A 257 -1.98 -0.81 18.32
C GLY A 257 -2.28 0.65 18.01
N GLY A 258 -2.91 0.94 16.86
CA GLY A 258 -3.23 2.30 16.42
C GLY A 258 -2.02 3.15 16.03
N ALA A 259 -0.81 2.57 15.93
CA ALA A 259 0.41 3.30 15.60
C ALA A 259 0.69 3.28 14.08
N LEU A 260 0.95 4.44 13.49
CA LEU A 260 1.34 4.56 12.09
C LEU A 260 2.85 4.35 11.91
N THR A 261 3.29 4.12 10.68
CA THR A 261 4.71 4.00 10.33
C THR A 261 5.08 4.99 9.22
N ASN A 262 6.20 5.67 9.39
CA ASN A 262 6.76 6.57 8.38
C ASN A 262 7.65 5.84 7.35
N LYS A 263 7.86 4.53 7.51
CA LYS A 263 8.62 3.73 6.55
C LYS A 263 7.75 3.34 5.36
N ARG A 264 8.37 3.30 4.20
CA ARG A 264 7.72 2.85 2.98
C ARG A 264 7.35 1.36 3.07
N PRO A 265 6.14 0.96 2.69
CA PRO A 265 5.73 -0.43 2.70
C PRO A 265 6.66 -1.30 1.85
N PHE A 266 6.97 -2.50 2.34
CA PHE A 266 7.62 -3.56 1.58
C PHE A 266 6.73 -4.79 1.64
N ARG A 267 6.15 -5.16 0.50
CA ARG A 267 5.24 -6.30 0.39
C ARG A 267 5.88 -7.38 -0.48
N SER A 268 5.93 -8.59 0.06
CA SER A 268 6.53 -9.74 -0.62
C SER A 268 5.55 -10.92 -0.58
N PRO A 269 4.50 -10.90 -1.43
CA PRO A 269 3.56 -12.01 -1.49
C PRO A 269 4.24 -13.27 -2.00
N HIS A 270 3.84 -14.42 -1.46
CA HIS A 270 4.28 -15.71 -1.96
C HIS A 270 3.73 -15.97 -3.37
N HIS A 271 4.47 -16.67 -4.22
CA HIS A 271 4.07 -16.94 -5.62
C HIS A 271 2.73 -17.71 -5.76
N SER A 272 2.30 -18.42 -4.71
CA SER A 272 0.98 -19.07 -4.65
C SER A 272 -0.18 -18.14 -4.30
N ALA A 273 0.07 -16.84 -4.12
CA ALA A 273 -0.97 -15.88 -3.79
C ALA A 273 -2.07 -15.86 -4.87
N SER A 274 -3.32 -15.88 -4.41
CA SER A 274 -4.46 -15.81 -5.32
C SER A 274 -4.66 -14.39 -5.89
N MET A 275 -5.38 -14.28 -7.01
CA MET A 275 -5.76 -12.99 -7.60
C MET A 275 -6.39 -12.03 -6.58
N PRO A 276 -7.41 -12.43 -5.76
CA PRO A 276 -7.97 -11.55 -4.75
C PRO A 276 -6.98 -11.14 -3.64
N ALA A 277 -6.01 -11.98 -3.31
CA ALA A 277 -4.98 -11.63 -2.34
C ALA A 277 -4.04 -10.54 -2.89
N LEU A 278 -3.68 -10.62 -4.19
CA LEU A 278 -2.76 -9.67 -4.80
C LEU A 278 -3.46 -8.36 -5.18
N VAL A 279 -4.55 -8.43 -5.94
CA VAL A 279 -5.27 -7.27 -6.47
C VAL A 279 -6.22 -6.67 -5.44
N GLY A 280 -6.75 -7.50 -4.58
CA GLY A 280 -7.86 -7.15 -3.70
C GLY A 280 -9.19 -7.73 -4.20
N GLY A 281 -10.23 -7.59 -3.39
CA GLY A 281 -11.55 -8.11 -3.72
C GLY A 281 -12.15 -8.96 -2.60
N GLY A 282 -12.76 -10.07 -2.97
CA GLY A 282 -13.54 -10.91 -2.07
C GLY A 282 -14.89 -10.29 -1.70
N LEU A 283 -15.57 -10.85 -0.70
CA LEU A 283 -16.91 -10.40 -0.28
C LEU A 283 -16.95 -8.95 0.22
N ARG A 284 -15.84 -8.43 0.79
CA ARG A 284 -15.74 -7.07 1.35
C ARG A 284 -14.90 -6.12 0.50
N ALA A 285 -14.55 -6.49 -0.75
CA ALA A 285 -13.70 -5.70 -1.65
C ALA A 285 -12.47 -5.06 -0.98
N ARG A 286 -11.79 -5.79 -0.09
CA ARG A 286 -10.61 -5.32 0.64
C ARG A 286 -9.45 -5.04 -0.30
N PRO A 287 -8.55 -4.08 0.06
CA PRO A 287 -7.32 -3.86 -0.69
C PRO A 287 -6.42 -5.10 -0.65
N GLY A 288 -5.76 -5.42 -1.76
CA GLY A 288 -4.78 -6.50 -1.86
C GLY A 288 -3.35 -6.02 -1.65
N GLU A 289 -2.39 -6.93 -1.82
CA GLU A 289 -0.95 -6.66 -1.65
C GLU A 289 -0.44 -5.51 -2.53
N ILE A 290 -1.00 -5.34 -3.73
CA ILE A 290 -0.67 -4.23 -4.65
C ILE A 290 -1.01 -2.87 -4.02
N SER A 291 -2.19 -2.74 -3.42
CA SER A 291 -2.61 -1.51 -2.75
C SER A 291 -1.87 -1.32 -1.42
N LEU A 292 -1.59 -2.40 -0.68
CA LEU A 292 -0.78 -2.36 0.54
C LEU A 292 0.68 -1.97 0.26
N ALA A 293 1.18 -2.15 -0.97
CA ALA A 293 2.50 -1.69 -1.41
C ALA A 293 2.50 -0.21 -1.86
N HIS A 294 1.37 0.50 -1.78
CA HIS A 294 1.26 1.89 -2.23
C HIS A 294 2.34 2.78 -1.62
N ASN A 295 2.96 3.64 -2.45
CA ASN A 295 4.12 4.49 -2.11
C ASN A 295 5.33 3.72 -1.54
N GLY A 296 5.41 2.41 -1.80
CA GLY A 296 6.45 1.51 -1.33
C GLY A 296 6.93 0.56 -2.42
N VAL A 297 7.24 -0.67 -2.01
CA VAL A 297 7.84 -1.71 -2.86
C VAL A 297 6.97 -2.96 -2.85
N LEU A 298 6.64 -3.45 -4.04
CA LEU A 298 6.09 -4.79 -4.25
C LEU A 298 7.23 -5.68 -4.76
N PHE A 299 7.67 -6.63 -3.95
CA PHE A 299 8.72 -7.59 -4.31
C PHE A 299 8.09 -8.93 -4.74
N LEU A 300 8.38 -9.36 -5.96
CA LEU A 300 7.98 -10.66 -6.49
C LEU A 300 9.20 -11.56 -6.64
N ASP A 301 9.41 -12.43 -5.66
CA ASP A 301 10.44 -13.46 -5.77
C ASP A 301 9.95 -14.59 -6.66
N GLU A 302 10.87 -15.21 -7.41
CA GLU A 302 10.53 -16.26 -8.37
C GLU A 302 9.39 -15.87 -9.32
N MET A 303 9.43 -14.63 -9.85
CA MET A 303 8.34 -14.03 -10.62
C MET A 303 7.70 -14.97 -11.67
N PRO A 304 8.41 -15.81 -12.46
CA PRO A 304 7.78 -16.72 -13.40
C PRO A 304 6.97 -17.88 -12.77
N GLU A 305 7.03 -18.09 -11.45
CA GLU A 305 6.22 -19.10 -10.76
C GLU A 305 4.83 -18.59 -10.39
N PHE A 306 4.58 -17.29 -10.43
CA PHE A 306 3.23 -16.73 -10.32
C PHE A 306 2.37 -17.14 -11.52
N SER A 307 1.05 -17.28 -11.31
CA SER A 307 0.15 -17.53 -12.42
C SER A 307 0.13 -16.37 -13.44
N ALA A 308 -0.03 -16.69 -14.72
CA ALA A 308 -0.07 -15.67 -15.79
C ALA A 308 -1.17 -14.62 -15.54
N GLN A 309 -2.33 -15.01 -15.02
CA GLN A 309 -3.41 -14.09 -14.70
C GLN A 309 -3.01 -13.08 -13.62
N VAL A 310 -2.29 -13.54 -12.58
CA VAL A 310 -1.80 -12.70 -11.49
C VAL A 310 -0.78 -11.69 -12.05
N LEU A 311 0.18 -12.13 -12.88
CA LEU A 311 1.17 -11.24 -13.49
C LEU A 311 0.54 -10.22 -14.44
N ASP A 312 -0.42 -10.63 -15.26
CA ASP A 312 -1.13 -9.72 -16.17
C ASP A 312 -1.96 -8.66 -15.42
N SER A 313 -2.46 -8.98 -14.23
CA SER A 313 -3.20 -8.01 -13.40
C SER A 313 -2.35 -6.84 -12.92
N LEU A 314 -1.01 -6.98 -12.88
CA LEU A 314 -0.08 -5.89 -12.52
C LEU A 314 0.04 -4.82 -13.61
N ARG A 315 -0.34 -5.14 -14.86
CA ARG A 315 -0.12 -4.24 -16.00
C ARG A 315 -0.86 -2.92 -15.87
N GLN A 316 -2.11 -2.96 -15.40
CA GLN A 316 -2.92 -1.75 -15.20
C GLN A 316 -2.39 -0.90 -14.03
N PRO A 317 -2.17 -1.43 -12.82
CA PRO A 317 -1.64 -0.64 -11.70
C PRO A 317 -0.28 0.01 -11.99
N LEU A 318 0.60 -0.69 -12.73
CA LEU A 318 1.89 -0.13 -13.15
C LEU A 318 1.78 1.05 -14.14
N GLU A 319 0.64 1.19 -14.82
CA GLU A 319 0.38 2.33 -15.72
C GLU A 319 -0.43 3.43 -15.05
N SER A 320 -1.56 3.05 -14.42
CA SER A 320 -2.52 4.02 -13.86
C SER A 320 -2.20 4.44 -12.43
N GLY A 321 -1.43 3.63 -11.69
CA GLY A 321 -1.21 3.83 -10.26
C GLY A 321 -2.43 3.52 -9.40
N GLU A 322 -3.39 2.76 -9.93
CA GLU A 322 -4.66 2.44 -9.28
C GLU A 322 -5.09 1.01 -9.59
N VAL A 323 -5.81 0.41 -8.66
CA VAL A 323 -6.49 -0.88 -8.81
C VAL A 323 -7.99 -0.68 -8.73
N ALA A 324 -8.71 -1.08 -9.78
CA ALA A 324 -10.16 -1.07 -9.80
C ALA A 324 -10.73 -2.47 -9.53
N ILE A 325 -11.51 -2.60 -8.47
CA ILE A 325 -12.24 -3.81 -8.11
C ILE A 325 -13.68 -3.65 -8.55
N ALA A 326 -14.11 -4.42 -9.56
CA ALA A 326 -15.47 -4.41 -10.03
C ALA A 326 -16.33 -5.40 -9.21
N ARG A 327 -17.47 -4.94 -8.72
CA ARG A 327 -18.56 -5.75 -8.15
C ARG A 327 -19.82 -5.56 -8.99
N ALA A 328 -20.81 -6.44 -8.78
CA ALA A 328 -22.06 -6.42 -9.56
C ALA A 328 -22.71 -5.03 -9.60
N ASN A 329 -22.64 -4.24 -8.51
CA ASN A 329 -23.30 -2.94 -8.39
C ASN A 329 -22.34 -1.77 -8.07
N HIS A 330 -21.06 -2.02 -7.83
CA HIS A 330 -20.10 -0.99 -7.41
C HIS A 330 -18.72 -1.23 -8.01
N ARG A 331 -18.06 -0.12 -8.37
CA ARG A 331 -16.65 -0.11 -8.75
C ARG A 331 -15.86 0.64 -7.69
N ILE A 332 -15.00 -0.09 -6.98
CA ILE A 332 -14.14 0.46 -5.93
C ILE A 332 -12.73 0.60 -6.49
N THR A 333 -12.11 1.75 -6.27
CA THR A 333 -10.74 2.01 -6.71
C THR A 333 -9.84 2.23 -5.50
N TYR A 334 -8.68 1.57 -5.49
CA TYR A 334 -7.64 1.77 -4.49
C TYR A 334 -6.38 2.35 -5.12
N PRO A 335 -5.70 3.30 -4.47
CA PRO A 335 -4.37 3.73 -4.88
C PRO A 335 -3.38 2.57 -4.89
N ALA A 336 -2.52 2.52 -5.92
CA ALA A 336 -1.59 1.42 -6.13
C ALA A 336 -0.31 1.88 -6.86
N ARG A 337 0.28 2.99 -6.42
CA ARG A 337 1.57 3.49 -6.93
C ARG A 337 2.70 2.82 -6.14
N PHE A 338 3.37 1.87 -6.74
CA PHE A 338 4.44 1.11 -6.10
C PHE A 338 5.62 0.94 -7.05
N MET A 339 6.80 0.66 -6.49
CA MET A 339 7.95 0.18 -7.24
C MET A 339 7.86 -1.35 -7.33
N LEU A 340 7.83 -1.89 -8.55
CA LEU A 340 7.93 -3.32 -8.76
C LEU A 340 9.40 -3.73 -8.73
N VAL A 341 9.77 -4.56 -7.77
CA VAL A 341 11.05 -5.27 -7.76
C VAL A 341 10.77 -6.74 -7.96
N ALA A 342 11.37 -7.32 -8.97
CA ALA A 342 11.17 -8.73 -9.31
C ALA A 342 12.48 -9.48 -9.32
N ALA A 343 12.46 -10.72 -8.90
CA ALA A 343 13.60 -11.63 -8.99
C ALA A 343 13.21 -12.90 -9.74
N MET A 344 14.09 -13.39 -10.56
CA MET A 344 13.93 -14.68 -11.23
C MET A 344 15.26 -15.41 -11.41
N ASN A 345 15.19 -16.70 -11.61
CA ASN A 345 16.32 -17.49 -12.02
C ASN A 345 16.49 -17.41 -13.56
N PRO A 346 17.67 -17.64 -14.13
CA PRO A 346 17.88 -17.59 -15.57
C PRO A 346 17.12 -18.70 -16.31
N CYS A 347 16.82 -19.80 -15.63
CA CYS A 347 16.02 -20.92 -16.15
C CYS A 347 15.37 -21.65 -14.95
N ARG A 348 14.47 -22.59 -15.22
CA ARG A 348 13.79 -23.37 -14.17
C ARG A 348 14.74 -24.23 -13.32
N CYS A 349 15.86 -24.69 -13.86
CA CYS A 349 16.90 -25.40 -13.11
C CYS A 349 17.84 -24.45 -12.33
N GLY A 350 17.79 -23.14 -12.60
CA GLY A 350 18.55 -22.09 -11.93
C GLY A 350 20.00 -21.92 -12.40
N ARG A 351 20.51 -22.79 -13.26
CA ARG A 351 21.94 -22.91 -13.55
C ARG A 351 22.29 -22.76 -15.05
N ALA A 352 21.43 -22.16 -15.85
CA ALA A 352 21.67 -22.02 -17.30
C ALA A 352 22.91 -21.16 -17.62
N SER A 353 23.28 -20.24 -16.72
CA SER A 353 24.45 -19.38 -16.88
C SER A 353 25.75 -19.99 -16.33
N ASP A 354 25.71 -21.18 -15.69
CA ASP A 354 26.89 -21.81 -15.11
C ASP A 354 27.76 -22.42 -16.23
N PRO A 355 29.04 -22.06 -16.33
CA PRO A 355 29.95 -22.67 -17.32
C PRO A 355 30.00 -24.19 -17.15
N GLY A 356 29.84 -24.93 -18.25
CA GLY A 356 29.90 -26.41 -18.27
C GLY A 356 28.67 -27.13 -17.70
N PHE A 357 27.61 -26.42 -17.29
CA PHE A 357 26.37 -27.05 -16.82
C PHE A 357 25.47 -27.48 -17.99
N ALA A 358 25.17 -28.77 -18.08
CA ALA A 358 24.18 -29.30 -18.98
C ALA A 358 22.82 -29.45 -18.32
N CYS A 359 21.80 -28.71 -18.78
CA CYS A 359 20.46 -28.80 -18.26
C CYS A 359 19.84 -30.17 -18.55
N LYS A 360 19.28 -30.84 -17.52
CA LYS A 360 18.62 -32.16 -17.65
C LYS A 360 17.39 -32.14 -18.57
N ARG A 361 16.86 -30.95 -18.90
CA ARG A 361 15.67 -30.75 -19.76
C ARG A 361 16.01 -30.45 -21.23
N GLY A 362 17.24 -30.66 -21.64
CA GLY A 362 17.73 -30.35 -22.99
C GLY A 362 18.71 -29.19 -23.00
N PRO A 363 19.00 -28.60 -24.16
CA PRO A 363 19.92 -27.47 -24.24
C PRO A 363 19.51 -26.34 -23.33
N ASN A 364 20.48 -25.71 -22.65
CA ASN A 364 20.26 -24.66 -21.66
C ASN A 364 19.35 -23.54 -22.18
N LEU A 365 19.52 -23.14 -23.45
CA LEU A 365 18.72 -22.11 -24.11
C LEU A 365 17.23 -22.45 -24.13
N ARG A 366 16.86 -23.73 -24.39
CA ARG A 366 15.45 -24.14 -24.42
C ARG A 366 14.80 -24.07 -23.03
N CYS A 367 15.50 -24.52 -21.98
CA CYS A 367 15.01 -24.42 -20.62
C CYS A 367 14.82 -22.97 -20.18
N ALA A 368 15.73 -22.09 -20.55
CA ALA A 368 15.64 -20.65 -20.28
C ALA A 368 14.45 -20.03 -21.01
N ALA A 369 14.31 -20.30 -22.33
CA ALA A 369 13.21 -19.79 -23.14
C ALA A 369 11.83 -20.21 -22.60
N GLU A 370 11.64 -21.50 -22.29
CA GLU A 370 10.39 -22.00 -21.71
C GLU A 370 10.06 -21.37 -20.34
N TYR A 371 11.06 -21.06 -19.55
CA TYR A 371 10.85 -20.44 -18.24
C TYR A 371 10.54 -18.95 -18.35
N GLN A 372 11.27 -18.25 -19.20
CA GLN A 372 11.13 -16.81 -19.42
C GLN A 372 9.85 -16.44 -20.20
N SER A 373 9.39 -17.32 -21.10
CA SER A 373 8.15 -17.13 -21.88
C SER A 373 6.88 -17.05 -21.03
N ARG A 374 6.96 -17.41 -19.74
CA ARG A 374 5.87 -17.19 -18.79
C ARG A 374 5.63 -15.70 -18.49
N LEU A 375 6.63 -14.85 -18.72
CA LEU A 375 6.53 -13.42 -18.57
C LEU A 375 6.08 -12.79 -19.89
N SER A 376 4.95 -12.10 -19.86
CA SER A 376 4.46 -11.43 -21.05
C SER A 376 5.37 -10.24 -21.44
N GLY A 377 5.62 -10.08 -22.73
CA GLY A 377 6.39 -8.94 -23.25
C GLY A 377 5.87 -7.59 -22.76
N PRO A 378 4.55 -7.35 -22.77
CA PRO A 378 3.97 -6.13 -22.21
C PRO A 378 4.27 -5.88 -20.72
N LEU A 379 4.46 -6.92 -19.90
CA LEU A 379 4.85 -6.75 -18.49
C LEU A 379 6.34 -6.39 -18.39
N LEU A 380 7.20 -7.10 -19.11
CA LEU A 380 8.64 -6.80 -19.18
C LEU A 380 8.90 -5.38 -19.69
N ASP A 381 8.06 -4.90 -20.61
CA ASP A 381 8.13 -3.52 -21.09
C ASP A 381 7.84 -2.47 -20.03
N ARG A 382 7.28 -2.83 -18.87
CA ARG A 382 7.00 -1.93 -17.74
C ARG A 382 8.10 -1.93 -16.70
N ILE A 383 9.12 -2.73 -16.87
CA ILE A 383 10.29 -2.76 -15.99
C ILE A 383 11.40 -1.93 -16.62
N ASP A 384 11.92 -0.96 -15.87
CA ASP A 384 12.89 0.03 -16.37
C ASP A 384 14.32 -0.51 -16.37
N LEU A 385 14.68 -1.24 -15.30
CA LEU A 385 16.02 -1.75 -15.05
C LEU A 385 16.03 -3.28 -15.08
N HIS A 386 16.88 -3.87 -15.89
CA HIS A 386 17.12 -5.30 -15.94
C HIS A 386 18.59 -5.56 -15.64
N ILE A 387 18.86 -6.34 -14.60
CA ILE A 387 20.24 -6.63 -14.16
C ILE A 387 20.48 -8.12 -14.00
N GLU A 388 21.70 -8.54 -14.29
CA GLU A 388 22.19 -9.84 -13.88
C GLU A 388 22.84 -9.75 -12.50
N VAL A 389 22.45 -10.68 -11.61
CA VAL A 389 23.04 -10.84 -10.29
C VAL A 389 23.85 -12.13 -10.30
N PRO A 390 25.18 -12.06 -10.44
CA PRO A 390 26.01 -13.23 -10.55
C PRO A 390 26.02 -14.05 -9.24
N ALA A 391 26.43 -15.33 -9.35
CA ALA A 391 26.63 -16.16 -8.15
C ALA A 391 27.69 -15.54 -7.24
N VAL A 392 27.44 -15.57 -5.93
CA VAL A 392 28.44 -15.17 -4.94
C VAL A 392 29.54 -16.20 -4.90
N THR A 393 30.78 -15.77 -5.10
CA THR A 393 31.95 -16.64 -5.05
C THR A 393 32.54 -16.72 -3.64
N ALA A 394 33.35 -17.74 -3.37
CA ALA A 394 34.09 -17.82 -2.10
C ALA A 394 35.03 -16.61 -1.89
N ALA A 395 35.56 -16.05 -2.98
CA ALA A 395 36.37 -14.83 -2.96
C ALA A 395 35.55 -13.61 -2.50
N ASP A 396 34.30 -13.48 -2.95
CA ASP A 396 33.42 -12.40 -2.50
C ASP A 396 33.12 -12.45 -1.01
N LEU A 397 32.97 -13.66 -0.45
CA LEU A 397 32.69 -13.85 0.99
C LEU A 397 33.87 -13.46 1.89
N ILE A 398 35.09 -13.51 1.36
CA ILE A 398 36.32 -13.13 2.08
C ILE A 398 36.60 -11.64 2.01
N LEU A 399 35.94 -10.90 1.09
CA LEU A 399 36.10 -9.44 0.96
C LEU A 399 35.86 -8.75 2.31
N PRO A 400 36.59 -7.65 2.57
CA PRO A 400 36.30 -6.79 3.71
C PRO A 400 34.89 -6.25 3.61
N PRO A 401 34.27 -5.81 4.73
CA PRO A 401 32.98 -5.13 4.67
C PRO A 401 33.05 -3.96 3.70
N PRO A 402 31.97 -3.70 2.92
CA PRO A 402 31.90 -2.55 2.04
C PRO A 402 32.14 -1.25 2.83
N SER A 403 32.79 -0.27 2.20
CA SER A 403 33.04 1.06 2.79
C SER A 403 31.76 1.91 2.87
N GLU A 404 30.75 1.58 2.05
CA GLU A 404 29.45 2.27 2.02
C GLU A 404 28.33 1.35 2.50
N GLY A 405 27.46 1.91 3.36
CA GLY A 405 26.23 1.27 3.83
C GLY A 405 24.97 1.93 3.29
N SER A 406 23.85 1.49 3.82
CA SER A 406 22.53 2.05 3.46
C SER A 406 22.45 3.56 3.73
N ARG A 407 23.12 4.08 4.75
CA ARG A 407 23.06 5.49 5.13
C ARG A 407 23.63 6.42 4.05
N GLU A 408 24.79 6.08 3.53
CA GLU A 408 25.49 6.89 2.51
C GLU A 408 24.71 6.88 1.19
N VAL A 409 24.21 5.69 0.79
CA VAL A 409 23.37 5.52 -0.41
C VAL A 409 22.04 6.27 -0.25
N ALA A 410 21.37 6.17 0.91
CA ALA A 410 20.12 6.86 1.20
C ALA A 410 20.29 8.40 1.10
N ALA A 411 21.43 8.93 1.54
CA ALA A 411 21.69 10.37 1.43
C ALA A 411 21.83 10.83 -0.03
N ARG A 412 22.44 10.02 -0.92
CA ARG A 412 22.48 10.33 -2.37
C ARG A 412 21.11 10.21 -3.02
N VAL A 413 20.36 9.17 -2.68
CA VAL A 413 18.99 8.97 -3.14
C VAL A 413 18.09 10.12 -2.73
N ALA A 414 18.16 10.57 -1.48
CA ALA A 414 17.35 11.70 -0.98
C ALA A 414 17.65 12.97 -1.77
N ARG A 415 18.92 13.32 -1.97
CA ARG A 415 19.31 14.51 -2.78
C ARG A 415 18.78 14.43 -4.20
N ALA A 416 18.87 13.26 -4.86
CA ALA A 416 18.35 13.09 -6.21
C ALA A 416 16.82 13.26 -6.24
N ARG A 417 16.12 12.78 -5.22
CA ARG A 417 14.66 12.95 -5.08
C ARG A 417 14.25 14.38 -4.82
N ASP A 418 15.02 15.12 -4.02
CA ASP A 418 14.78 16.55 -3.78
C ASP A 418 14.91 17.35 -5.08
N ILE A 419 15.97 17.11 -5.87
CA ILE A 419 16.16 17.72 -7.19
C ILE A 419 14.96 17.43 -8.11
N GLN A 420 14.45 16.22 -8.11
CA GLN A 420 13.27 15.84 -8.90
C GLN A 420 12.02 16.57 -8.42
N ALA A 421 11.76 16.56 -7.12
CA ALA A 421 10.59 17.22 -6.52
C ALA A 421 10.59 18.72 -6.81
N GLU A 422 11.72 19.41 -6.64
CA GLU A 422 11.88 20.83 -6.97
C GLU A 422 11.66 21.09 -8.47
N ARG A 423 12.25 20.27 -9.34
CA ARG A 423 12.10 20.38 -10.80
C ARG A 423 10.64 20.32 -11.24
N TYR A 424 9.86 19.35 -10.70
CA TYR A 424 8.47 19.17 -11.07
C TYR A 424 7.56 20.19 -10.39
N ALA A 425 7.83 20.58 -9.15
CA ALA A 425 7.10 21.64 -8.47
C ALA A 425 7.22 22.99 -9.20
N ALA A 426 8.42 23.33 -9.67
CA ALA A 426 8.69 24.54 -10.46
C ALA A 426 7.91 24.58 -11.79
N ARG A 427 7.43 23.43 -12.27
CA ARG A 427 6.58 23.29 -13.47
C ARG A 427 5.08 23.21 -13.15
N GLY A 428 4.70 23.44 -11.90
CA GLY A 428 3.31 23.35 -11.46
C GLY A 428 2.78 21.89 -11.32
N LEU A 429 3.67 20.91 -11.22
CA LEU A 429 3.36 19.49 -11.11
C LEU A 429 3.84 18.89 -9.77
N PRO A 430 3.40 19.40 -8.62
CA PRO A 430 3.89 18.95 -7.30
C PRO A 430 3.50 17.49 -6.97
N HIS A 431 2.57 16.91 -7.72
CA HIS A 431 2.17 15.51 -7.59
C HIS A 431 3.14 14.53 -8.28
N VAL A 432 4.00 15.02 -9.19
CA VAL A 432 5.08 14.24 -9.81
C VAL A 432 6.31 14.35 -8.91
N ARG A 433 6.69 13.25 -8.26
CA ARG A 433 7.77 13.25 -7.25
C ARG A 433 9.01 12.48 -7.67
N SER A 434 8.95 11.77 -8.80
CA SER A 434 10.07 10.99 -9.30
C SER A 434 10.08 10.91 -10.82
N ASN A 435 11.25 10.65 -11.40
CA ASN A 435 11.40 10.54 -12.83
C ASN A 435 10.59 9.38 -13.43
N ALA A 436 10.33 8.31 -12.67
CA ALA A 436 9.48 7.21 -13.13
C ALA A 436 8.03 7.65 -13.46
N GLN A 437 7.57 8.74 -12.86
CA GLN A 437 6.24 9.31 -13.09
C GLN A 437 6.19 10.29 -14.29
N ALA A 438 7.35 10.74 -14.78
CA ALA A 438 7.42 11.64 -15.93
C ALA A 438 7.15 10.88 -17.24
N ASN A 439 6.22 11.37 -18.05
CA ASN A 439 5.79 10.75 -19.30
C ASN A 439 5.72 11.77 -20.44
N GLY A 440 5.81 11.28 -21.68
CA GLY A 440 5.60 12.05 -22.90
C GLY A 440 6.41 13.34 -22.97
N PRO A 441 5.80 14.47 -23.34
CA PRO A 441 6.49 15.75 -23.53
C PRO A 441 7.26 16.24 -22.29
N LEU A 442 6.72 15.98 -21.09
CA LEU A 442 7.40 16.35 -19.84
C LEU A 442 8.75 15.63 -19.72
N LEU A 443 8.79 14.32 -20.04
CA LEU A 443 10.04 13.57 -20.00
C LEU A 443 11.04 14.07 -21.01
N GLU A 444 10.62 14.34 -22.26
CA GLU A 444 11.48 14.85 -23.33
C GLU A 444 12.07 16.20 -22.97
N GLU A 445 11.30 17.08 -22.32
CA GLU A 445 11.76 18.37 -21.83
C GLU A 445 12.83 18.24 -20.72
N VAL A 446 12.57 17.40 -19.69
CA VAL A 446 13.45 17.31 -18.52
C VAL A 446 14.69 16.43 -18.75
N ALA A 447 14.63 15.51 -19.71
CA ALA A 447 15.69 14.56 -20.03
C ALA A 447 16.48 14.94 -21.30
N GLN A 448 16.55 16.24 -21.63
CA GLN A 448 17.32 16.70 -22.78
C GLN A 448 18.79 16.28 -22.64
N ALA A 449 19.25 15.52 -23.61
CA ALA A 449 20.61 15.06 -23.70
C ALA A 449 21.48 16.10 -24.42
N ASP A 450 22.79 16.11 -24.09
CA ASP A 450 23.77 16.86 -24.87
C ASP A 450 23.95 16.24 -26.28
N GLY A 451 24.69 16.96 -27.16
CA GLY A 451 24.88 16.50 -28.55
C GLY A 451 25.53 15.11 -28.68
N SER A 452 26.45 14.77 -27.77
CA SER A 452 27.15 13.47 -27.76
C SER A 452 26.24 12.36 -27.22
N GLY A 453 25.38 12.68 -26.26
CA GLY A 453 24.36 11.77 -25.74
C GLY A 453 23.27 11.49 -26.76
N MET A 454 22.79 12.50 -27.48
CA MET A 454 21.79 12.32 -28.54
C MET A 454 22.32 11.43 -29.69
N ALA A 455 23.58 11.56 -30.04
CA ALA A 455 24.18 10.65 -31.04
C ALA A 455 24.18 9.20 -30.55
N LEU A 456 24.67 8.94 -29.33
CA LEU A 456 24.65 7.62 -28.71
C LEU A 456 23.22 7.03 -28.63
N LEU A 457 22.26 7.82 -28.24
CA LEU A 457 20.87 7.37 -28.08
C LEU A 457 20.24 7.00 -29.41
N ARG A 458 20.57 7.75 -30.50
CA ARG A 458 20.12 7.44 -31.86
C ARG A 458 20.73 6.12 -32.34
N ASP A 459 22.05 5.97 -32.23
CA ASP A 459 22.75 4.75 -32.63
C ASP A 459 22.24 3.52 -31.88
N ALA A 460 21.97 3.68 -30.55
CA ALA A 460 21.41 2.63 -29.73
C ALA A 460 19.95 2.31 -30.09
N ALA A 461 19.13 3.30 -30.42
CA ALA A 461 17.76 3.09 -30.84
C ALA A 461 17.67 2.23 -32.09
N ASP A 462 18.58 2.48 -33.06
CA ASP A 462 18.66 1.73 -34.33
C ASP A 462 19.23 0.32 -34.10
N SER A 463 20.32 0.18 -33.35
CA SER A 463 21.02 -1.11 -33.17
C SER A 463 20.28 -2.07 -32.24
N MET A 464 19.62 -1.57 -31.19
CA MET A 464 18.83 -2.35 -30.22
C MET A 464 17.34 -2.42 -30.60
N HIS A 465 16.92 -1.85 -31.73
CA HIS A 465 15.51 -1.78 -32.14
C HIS A 465 14.57 -1.32 -31.03
N LEU A 466 14.95 -0.24 -30.36
CA LEU A 466 14.16 0.27 -29.21
C LEU A 466 12.76 0.69 -29.67
N SER A 467 11.73 0.17 -28.99
CA SER A 467 10.38 0.71 -29.14
C SER A 467 10.31 2.13 -28.55
N ALA A 468 9.30 2.92 -28.95
CA ALA A 468 9.08 4.25 -28.37
C ALA A 468 9.00 4.21 -26.81
N ARG A 469 8.41 3.15 -26.27
CA ARG A 469 8.39 2.91 -24.80
C ARG A 469 9.79 2.63 -24.26
N GLY A 470 10.57 1.81 -24.94
CA GLY A 470 11.97 1.51 -24.59
C GLY A 470 12.84 2.76 -24.59
N TYR A 471 12.70 3.61 -25.60
CA TYR A 471 13.36 4.90 -25.72
C TYR A 471 13.06 5.83 -24.52
N HIS A 472 11.78 6.03 -24.18
CA HIS A 472 11.41 6.86 -23.05
C HIS A 472 11.88 6.31 -21.70
N ARG A 473 12.01 4.97 -21.56
CA ARG A 473 12.57 4.38 -20.33
C ARG A 473 14.06 4.65 -20.19
N VAL A 474 14.81 4.51 -21.28
CA VAL A 474 16.24 4.89 -21.26
C VAL A 474 16.41 6.34 -20.86
N LEU A 475 15.63 7.26 -21.44
CA LEU A 475 15.68 8.67 -21.05
C LEU A 475 15.34 8.91 -19.57
N ARG A 476 14.35 8.20 -19.06
CA ARG A 476 13.91 8.30 -17.67
C ARG A 476 15.01 7.88 -16.68
N VAL A 477 15.65 6.75 -16.98
CA VAL A 477 16.78 6.22 -16.19
C VAL A 477 17.99 7.15 -16.33
N ALA A 478 18.32 7.59 -17.55
CA ALA A 478 19.42 8.52 -17.79
C ALA A 478 19.23 9.85 -17.05
N ARG A 479 18.01 10.39 -16.98
CA ARG A 479 17.72 11.59 -16.18
C ARG A 479 17.96 11.33 -14.68
N THR A 480 17.59 10.16 -14.17
CA THR A 480 17.84 9.78 -12.78
C THR A 480 19.33 9.69 -12.46
N LEU A 481 20.11 9.11 -13.37
CA LEU A 481 21.57 9.05 -13.24
C LEU A 481 22.18 10.44 -13.21
N ALA A 482 21.73 11.34 -14.08
CA ALA A 482 22.17 12.72 -14.07
C ALA A 482 21.74 13.47 -12.79
N ASP A 483 20.59 13.12 -12.17
CA ASP A 483 20.18 13.70 -10.88
C ASP A 483 21.05 13.18 -9.73
N LEU A 484 21.46 11.91 -9.74
CA LEU A 484 22.42 11.36 -8.79
C LEU A 484 23.77 12.06 -8.84
N ASP A 485 24.20 12.46 -10.03
CA ASP A 485 25.42 13.22 -10.26
C ASP A 485 25.24 14.75 -10.11
N ALA A 486 24.04 15.20 -9.72
CA ALA A 486 23.65 16.61 -9.64
C ALA A 486 23.88 17.37 -10.96
N ALA A 487 23.85 16.68 -12.11
CA ALA A 487 24.04 17.26 -13.42
C ALA A 487 22.76 17.89 -13.98
N SER A 488 22.87 19.08 -14.55
CA SER A 488 21.71 19.80 -15.13
C SER A 488 21.21 19.16 -16.42
N LYS A 489 22.10 18.55 -17.21
CA LYS A 489 21.80 17.88 -18.51
C LYS A 489 22.15 16.41 -18.45
N VAL A 490 21.48 15.64 -19.29
CA VAL A 490 21.81 14.22 -19.48
C VAL A 490 23.00 14.12 -20.41
N GLY A 491 24.13 13.61 -19.93
CA GLY A 491 25.34 13.40 -20.73
C GLY A 491 25.44 11.98 -21.29
N ARG A 492 26.42 11.78 -22.16
CA ARG A 492 26.70 10.47 -22.79
C ARG A 492 26.90 9.33 -21.78
N VAL A 493 27.56 9.61 -20.64
CA VAL A 493 27.83 8.62 -19.58
C VAL A 493 26.52 8.12 -18.98
N HIS A 494 25.59 9.01 -18.67
CA HIS A 494 24.29 8.68 -18.12
C HIS A 494 23.47 7.79 -19.09
N LEU A 495 23.52 8.11 -20.38
CA LEU A 495 22.84 7.31 -21.40
C LEU A 495 23.50 5.95 -21.59
N ALA A 496 24.82 5.86 -21.54
CA ALA A 496 25.53 4.59 -21.65
C ALA A 496 25.19 3.65 -20.49
N GLU A 497 25.17 4.16 -19.23
CA GLU A 497 24.74 3.39 -18.07
C GLU A 497 23.26 2.99 -18.18
N ALA A 498 22.36 3.91 -18.57
CA ALA A 498 20.94 3.61 -18.75
C ALA A 498 20.68 2.52 -19.82
N LEU A 499 21.44 2.52 -20.90
CA LEU A 499 21.36 1.50 -21.97
C LEU A 499 21.83 0.14 -21.49
N SER A 500 22.85 0.08 -20.61
CA SER A 500 23.35 -1.20 -20.08
C SER A 500 22.26 -1.95 -19.29
N TYR A 501 21.36 -1.26 -18.63
CA TYR A 501 20.19 -1.88 -17.95
C TYR A 501 19.13 -2.44 -18.90
N ARG A 502 19.25 -2.19 -20.22
CA ARG A 502 18.33 -2.73 -21.23
C ARG A 502 18.91 -3.87 -22.06
N ALA A 503 20.21 -4.04 -22.08
CA ALA A 503 20.88 -5.07 -22.90
C ALA A 503 20.34 -6.50 -22.60
N LEU A 504 20.10 -6.82 -21.34
CA LEU A 504 19.51 -8.10 -20.90
C LEU A 504 18.07 -8.32 -21.37
N THR A 505 17.30 -7.24 -21.58
CA THR A 505 15.91 -7.38 -22.07
C THR A 505 15.87 -8.01 -23.48
N ASP A 506 16.82 -7.65 -24.32
CA ASP A 506 16.88 -8.15 -25.70
C ASP A 506 17.31 -9.61 -25.72
N GLU A 507 18.20 -10.03 -24.82
CA GLU A 507 18.58 -11.44 -24.67
C GLU A 507 17.41 -12.29 -24.16
N VAL A 508 16.68 -11.82 -23.16
CA VAL A 508 15.46 -12.47 -22.63
C VAL A 508 14.38 -12.55 -23.72
N ARG A 509 14.20 -11.50 -24.54
CA ARG A 509 13.22 -11.49 -25.63
C ARG A 509 13.61 -12.39 -26.79
N ARG A 510 14.91 -12.51 -27.12
CA ARG A 510 15.39 -13.44 -28.17
C ARG A 510 15.29 -14.90 -27.73
N ALA A 511 15.28 -15.14 -26.42
CA ALA A 511 15.13 -16.47 -25.86
C ALA A 511 13.65 -16.89 -25.68
N ALA A 512 12.68 -15.95 -25.64
CA ALA A 512 11.24 -16.19 -25.56
C ALA A 512 10.57 -16.22 -26.90
#